data_0172ac87021cd58b336a14305844feb2
#
_entry.id   0172ac87021cd58b336a14305844feb2
#
_cell.length_a   1.000
_cell.length_b   1.000
_cell.length_c   1.000
_cell.angle_alpha   90.00
_cell.angle_beta   90.00
_cell.angle_gamma   90.00
#
_symmetry.space_group_name_H-M   'P 1'
#
loop_
_entity.id
_entity.type
_entity.pdbx_description
1 polymer ?
#
loop_
_entity_poly.entity_id
_entity_poly.type
_entity_poly.pdbx_seq_one_letter_code
_entity_poly.pdbx_strand_id
1 'polypeptide(L)'
;DGTDGANTEYFNAGLNSTVLEGAQLSGGSRAVELGLITHKGTLSLARKMLLGALLITGLLLYNSFLVTGEFANAQNALILGVVGGLLGYFYTARPIRLVSRRGLGEIAIFLAFGPILTLGALFAISSNTVELFSTEFYNAIYLGIPFGFLTTNILYINQYPDTVSDATTGKNHLIVTLGKKNARWGYLLLL
;
A
#
# COMPACT_ATOMS: atom_id res chain seq x y z
N ASP A 1 6.16 3.10 10.51
CA ASP A 1 6.64 2.02 11.34
C ASP A 1 7.16 2.52 12.68
N GLY A 2 8.26 3.21 12.85
CA GLY A 2 8.77 3.65 14.16
C GLY A 2 7.81 4.46 15.06
N THR A 3 6.68 4.92 14.53
CA THR A 3 5.68 5.69 15.30
C THR A 3 4.66 4.83 16.04
N ASP A 4 4.53 3.57 15.71
CA ASP A 4 3.57 2.64 16.32
C ASP A 4 4.21 1.71 17.38
N GLY A 5 5.53 1.77 17.52
CA GLY A 5 6.29 0.95 18.47
C GLY A 5 6.51 -0.50 18.05
N ALA A 6 5.95 -0.94 16.90
CA ALA A 6 6.02 -2.34 16.48
C ALA A 6 7.46 -2.86 16.30
N ASN A 7 8.37 -1.98 15.92
CA ASN A 7 9.76 -2.34 15.62
C ASN A 7 10.74 -2.06 16.77
N THR A 8 10.27 -1.51 17.89
CA THR A 8 11.14 -1.09 19.00
C THR A 8 11.85 -2.29 19.65
N GLU A 9 11.15 -3.42 19.81
CA GLU A 9 11.73 -4.63 20.36
C GLU A 9 12.84 -5.19 19.47
N TYR A 10 12.64 -5.23 18.15
CA TYR A 10 13.65 -5.68 17.20
C TYR A 10 14.86 -4.77 17.17
N PHE A 11 14.64 -3.46 17.30
CA PHE A 11 15.73 -2.49 17.39
C PHE A 11 16.58 -2.71 18.63
N ASN A 12 15.95 -2.85 19.79
CA ASN A 12 16.66 -3.08 21.07
C ASN A 12 17.38 -4.43 21.08
N ALA A 13 16.76 -5.48 20.54
CA ALA A 13 17.39 -6.78 20.39
C ALA A 13 18.61 -6.71 19.46
N GLY A 14 18.53 -5.98 18.34
CA GLY A 14 19.63 -5.79 17.41
C GLY A 14 20.81 -5.00 18.00
N LEU A 15 20.56 -4.06 18.91
CA LEU A 15 21.62 -3.31 19.62
C LEU A 15 22.36 -4.19 20.64
N ASN A 16 21.67 -5.15 21.24
CA ASN A 16 22.19 -5.96 22.35
C ASN A 16 22.61 -7.38 21.92
N SER A 17 22.36 -7.79 20.70
CA SER A 17 22.67 -9.11 20.18
C SER A 17 23.70 -9.07 19.05
N THR A 18 24.62 -10.02 19.06
CA THR A 18 25.53 -10.31 17.95
C THR A 18 24.81 -10.93 16.73
N VAL A 19 23.51 -11.20 16.85
CA VAL A 19 22.66 -11.80 15.81
C VAL A 19 21.84 -10.69 15.14
N LEU A 20 22.50 -9.91 14.29
CA LEU A 20 21.86 -8.85 13.47
C LEU A 20 20.96 -9.40 12.35
N GLU A 21 21.08 -10.68 12.01
CA GLU A 21 20.44 -11.26 10.81
C GLU A 21 18.91 -11.28 10.87
N GLY A 22 18.29 -11.54 12.02
CA GLY A 22 16.83 -11.56 12.15
C GLY A 22 16.17 -10.18 12.21
N ALA A 23 16.89 -9.17 12.71
CA ALA A 23 16.38 -7.82 12.89
C ALA A 23 16.38 -6.98 11.61
N GLN A 24 17.13 -7.39 10.58
CA GLN A 24 17.25 -6.66 9.32
C GLN A 24 16.12 -6.95 8.32
N LEU A 25 15.39 -8.05 8.49
CA LEU A 25 14.34 -8.50 7.57
C LEU A 25 12.98 -7.88 7.85
N SER A 26 12.81 -7.20 8.98
CA SER A 26 11.54 -6.60 9.40
C SER A 26 11.69 -5.11 9.67
N GLY A 27 10.60 -4.35 9.57
CA GLY A 27 10.53 -2.97 10.02
C GLY A 27 11.02 -1.89 9.04
N GLY A 28 11.18 -2.20 7.77
CA GLY A 28 11.58 -1.22 6.75
C GLY A 28 13.01 -0.69 6.93
N SER A 29 13.29 0.53 6.47
CA SER A 29 14.63 1.11 6.48
C SER A 29 15.17 1.47 7.86
N ARG A 30 14.29 1.61 8.88
CA ARG A 30 14.62 2.00 10.25
C ARG A 30 15.41 3.33 10.34
N ALA A 31 15.35 4.15 9.29
CA ALA A 31 16.16 5.35 9.15
C ALA A 31 15.93 6.38 10.27
N VAL A 32 14.70 6.45 10.80
CA VAL A 32 14.35 7.34 11.91
C VAL A 32 14.93 6.82 13.23
N GLU A 33 14.81 5.51 13.48
CA GLU A 33 15.32 4.87 14.70
C GLU A 33 16.84 4.90 14.76
N LEU A 34 17.51 4.73 13.60
CA LEU A 34 18.96 4.84 13.45
C LEU A 34 19.46 6.30 13.50
N GLY A 35 18.57 7.28 13.61
CA GLY A 35 18.94 8.69 13.63
C GLY A 35 19.41 9.26 12.30
N LEU A 36 19.27 8.52 11.19
CA LEU A 36 19.67 8.95 9.85
C LEU A 36 18.77 10.08 9.31
N ILE A 37 17.52 10.11 9.75
CA ILE A 37 16.55 11.16 9.42
C ILE A 37 15.68 11.44 10.63
N THR A 38 15.31 12.72 10.83
CA THR A 38 14.39 13.11 11.91
C THR A 38 12.94 12.91 11.49
N HIS A 39 12.01 12.77 12.46
CA HIS A 39 10.56 12.73 12.18
C HIS A 39 10.10 13.95 11.36
N LYS A 40 10.62 15.16 11.67
CA LYS A 40 10.32 16.38 10.89
C LYS A 40 10.85 16.28 9.47
N GLY A 41 12.06 15.73 9.28
CA GLY A 41 12.66 15.49 7.97
C GLY A 41 11.84 14.50 7.13
N THR A 42 11.42 13.40 7.74
CA THR A 42 10.55 12.40 7.09
C THR A 42 9.21 13.00 6.66
N LEU A 43 8.57 13.77 7.54
CA LEU A 43 7.31 14.44 7.24
C LEU A 43 7.47 15.49 6.12
N SER A 44 8.57 16.26 6.14
CA SER A 44 8.89 17.22 5.09
C SER A 44 9.09 16.51 3.74
N LEU A 45 9.83 15.40 3.72
CA LEU A 45 10.03 14.60 2.51
C LEU A 45 8.70 14.03 2.00
N ALA A 46 7.88 13.46 2.88
CA ALA A 46 6.57 12.92 2.51
C ALA A 46 5.67 14.00 1.88
N ARG A 47 5.64 15.21 2.44
CA ARG A 47 4.88 16.34 1.86
C ARG A 47 5.39 16.75 0.48
N LYS A 48 6.71 16.81 0.28
CA LYS A 48 7.31 17.13 -1.03
C LYS A 48 6.97 16.06 -2.06
N MET A 49 7.03 14.76 -1.68
CA MET A 49 6.64 13.66 -2.56
C MET A 49 5.15 13.72 -2.91
N LEU A 50 4.29 14.03 -1.96
CA LEU A 50 2.86 14.21 -2.19
C LEU A 50 2.59 15.37 -3.16
N LEU A 51 3.24 16.52 -2.95
CA LEU A 51 3.09 17.67 -3.87
C LEU A 51 3.58 17.33 -5.27
N GLY A 52 4.71 16.62 -5.40
CA GLY A 52 5.20 16.12 -6.69
C GLY A 52 4.21 15.17 -7.36
N ALA A 53 3.65 14.22 -6.60
CA ALA A 53 2.62 13.30 -7.11
C ALA A 53 1.35 14.05 -7.58
N LEU A 54 0.88 15.04 -6.82
CA LEU A 54 -0.26 15.88 -7.21
C LEU A 54 0.02 16.67 -8.48
N LEU A 55 1.23 17.23 -8.64
CA LEU A 55 1.64 17.93 -9.84
C LEU A 55 1.63 17.01 -11.07
N ILE A 56 2.26 15.84 -10.94
CA ILE A 56 2.30 14.83 -12.03
C ILE A 56 0.88 14.36 -12.36
N THR A 57 0.04 14.12 -11.37
CA THR A 57 -1.37 13.77 -11.57
C THR A 57 -2.09 14.86 -12.34
N GLY A 58 -1.94 16.12 -11.97
CA GLY A 58 -2.52 17.26 -12.70
C GLY A 58 -2.08 17.31 -14.15
N LEU A 59 -0.79 17.09 -14.42
CA LEU A 59 -0.27 17.04 -15.79
C LEU A 59 -0.84 15.88 -16.60
N LEU A 60 -0.96 14.68 -16.00
CA LEU A 60 -1.57 13.52 -16.65
C LEU A 60 -3.05 13.75 -16.97
N LEU A 61 -3.80 14.31 -16.03
CA LEU A 61 -5.21 14.63 -16.23
C LEU A 61 -5.40 15.69 -17.34
N TYR A 62 -4.55 16.72 -17.34
CA TYR A 62 -4.56 17.73 -18.39
C TYR A 62 -4.23 17.13 -19.77
N ASN A 63 -3.21 16.26 -19.84
CA ASN A 63 -2.88 15.55 -21.06
C ASN A 63 -4.02 14.64 -21.53
N SER A 64 -4.65 13.89 -20.63
CA SER A 64 -5.83 13.06 -20.95
C SER A 64 -6.94 13.89 -21.58
N PHE A 65 -7.25 15.06 -21.00
CA PHE A 65 -8.23 15.99 -21.58
C PHE A 65 -7.83 16.50 -22.96
N LEU A 66 -6.56 16.86 -23.15
CA LEU A 66 -6.08 17.33 -24.47
C LEU A 66 -6.18 16.26 -25.55
N VAL A 67 -5.97 15.00 -25.19
CA VAL A 67 -5.97 13.87 -26.13
C VAL A 67 -7.39 13.43 -26.46
N THR A 68 -8.27 13.32 -25.47
CA THR A 68 -9.64 12.82 -25.67
C THR A 68 -10.64 13.91 -26.03
N GLY A 69 -10.33 15.17 -25.74
CA GLY A 69 -11.26 16.30 -25.84
C GLY A 69 -12.35 16.32 -24.77
N GLU A 70 -12.34 15.36 -23.83
CA GLU A 70 -13.37 15.20 -22.81
C GLU A 70 -12.76 15.05 -21.41
N PHE A 71 -13.49 15.46 -20.38
CA PHE A 71 -13.06 15.33 -19.00
C PHE A 71 -13.36 13.96 -18.38
N ALA A 72 -14.11 13.07 -19.05
CA ALA A 72 -14.59 11.82 -18.48
C ALA A 72 -13.45 10.93 -17.98
N ASN A 73 -12.43 10.66 -18.80
CA ASN A 73 -11.28 9.87 -18.41
C ASN A 73 -10.50 10.53 -17.26
N ALA A 74 -10.24 11.83 -17.37
CA ALA A 74 -9.53 12.59 -16.34
C ALA A 74 -10.29 12.57 -15.00
N GLN A 75 -11.59 12.74 -15.03
CA GLN A 75 -12.44 12.65 -13.82
C GLN A 75 -12.40 11.26 -13.19
N ASN A 76 -12.55 10.19 -13.97
CA ASN A 76 -12.52 8.83 -13.49
C ASN A 76 -11.13 8.46 -12.91
N ALA A 77 -10.04 8.85 -13.58
CA ALA A 77 -8.69 8.69 -13.07
C ALA A 77 -8.48 9.43 -11.73
N LEU A 78 -9.00 10.66 -11.61
CA LEU A 78 -8.92 11.44 -10.38
C LEU A 78 -9.69 10.76 -9.23
N ILE A 79 -10.90 10.29 -9.49
CA ILE A 79 -11.71 9.57 -8.47
C ILE A 79 -10.95 8.35 -7.96
N LEU A 80 -10.40 7.53 -8.87
CA LEU A 80 -9.61 6.35 -8.49
C LEU A 80 -8.33 6.74 -7.75
N GLY A 81 -7.66 7.82 -8.16
CA GLY A 81 -6.49 8.36 -7.47
C GLY A 81 -6.80 8.82 -6.05
N VAL A 82 -7.95 9.48 -5.84
CA VAL A 82 -8.43 9.87 -4.50
C VAL A 82 -8.76 8.64 -3.66
N VAL A 83 -9.47 7.65 -4.22
CA VAL A 83 -9.79 6.40 -3.52
C VAL A 83 -8.52 5.66 -3.12
N GLY A 84 -7.56 5.49 -4.05
CA GLY A 84 -6.26 4.87 -3.77
C GLY A 84 -5.47 5.65 -2.72
N GLY A 85 -5.46 6.99 -2.80
CA GLY A 85 -4.82 7.86 -1.81
C GLY A 85 -5.44 7.74 -0.42
N LEU A 86 -6.76 7.64 -0.32
CA LEU A 86 -7.47 7.41 0.95
C LEU A 86 -7.17 6.01 1.52
N LEU A 87 -7.15 4.97 0.69
CA LEU A 87 -6.74 3.63 1.11
C LEU A 87 -5.30 3.65 1.65
N GLY A 88 -4.37 4.31 0.95
CA GLY A 88 -2.98 4.47 1.39
C GLY A 88 -2.85 5.25 2.69
N TYR A 89 -3.57 6.37 2.84
CA TYR A 89 -3.55 7.17 4.05
C TYR A 89 -4.12 6.40 5.25
N PHE A 90 -5.34 5.85 5.11
CA PHE A 90 -6.00 5.11 6.18
C PHE A 90 -5.46 3.70 6.39
N TYR A 91 -4.51 3.27 5.56
CA TYR A 91 -3.81 2.01 5.81
C TYR A 91 -3.13 2.02 7.19
N THR A 92 -2.46 3.11 7.53
CA THR A 92 -1.78 3.27 8.83
C THR A 92 -2.41 4.33 9.73
N ALA A 93 -3.10 5.34 9.18
CA ALA A 93 -3.61 6.49 9.93
C ALA A 93 -4.86 6.16 10.74
N ARG A 94 -4.91 6.71 11.96
CA ARG A 94 -6.12 6.71 12.79
C ARG A 94 -7.18 7.65 12.18
N PRO A 95 -8.47 7.37 12.37
CA PRO A 95 -9.07 6.35 13.26
C PRO A 95 -9.20 4.97 12.61
N ILE A 96 -9.09 4.82 11.28
CA ILE A 96 -9.43 3.58 10.58
C ILE A 96 -8.33 2.54 10.75
N ARG A 97 -7.07 2.88 10.41
CA ARG A 97 -5.88 2.03 10.55
C ARG A 97 -6.12 0.62 10.00
N LEU A 98 -6.34 0.50 8.69
CA LEU A 98 -6.73 -0.75 8.01
C LEU A 98 -5.77 -1.91 8.29
N VAL A 99 -4.46 -1.64 8.37
CA VAL A 99 -3.42 -2.63 8.71
C VAL A 99 -3.66 -3.34 10.04
N SER A 100 -4.37 -2.70 10.97
CA SER A 100 -4.69 -3.27 12.29
C SER A 100 -6.00 -4.01 12.33
N ARG A 101 -6.71 -4.12 11.22
CA ARG A 101 -8.04 -4.71 11.14
C ARG A 101 -8.01 -6.00 10.33
N ARG A 102 -8.40 -7.09 10.96
CA ARG A 102 -8.44 -8.47 10.44
C ARG A 102 -8.77 -8.57 8.96
N GLY A 103 -7.76 -8.66 8.09
CA GLY A 103 -7.91 -8.81 6.65
C GLY A 103 -8.21 -7.51 5.86
N LEU A 104 -8.63 -6.42 6.50
CA LEU A 104 -8.94 -5.18 5.78
C LEU A 104 -7.68 -4.52 5.20
N GLY A 105 -6.52 -4.69 5.84
CA GLY A 105 -5.24 -4.23 5.31
C GLY A 105 -4.89 -4.96 4.01
N GLU A 106 -5.03 -6.28 3.99
CA GLU A 106 -4.78 -7.12 2.84
C GLU A 106 -5.74 -6.80 1.68
N ILE A 107 -7.03 -6.63 2.00
CA ILE A 107 -8.03 -6.20 0.99
C ILE A 107 -7.69 -4.81 0.44
N ALA A 108 -7.28 -3.87 1.29
CA ALA A 108 -6.91 -2.53 0.84
C ALA A 108 -5.71 -2.55 -0.13
N ILE A 109 -4.70 -3.37 0.15
CA ILE A 109 -3.53 -3.55 -0.73
C ILE A 109 -3.95 -4.21 -2.04
N PHE A 110 -4.76 -5.28 -1.98
CA PHE A 110 -5.30 -5.95 -3.17
C PHE A 110 -6.02 -4.95 -4.09
N LEU A 111 -6.94 -4.17 -3.54
CA LEU A 111 -7.71 -3.21 -4.34
C LEU A 111 -6.84 -2.07 -4.87
N ALA A 112 -5.97 -1.50 -4.04
CA ALA A 112 -5.16 -0.34 -4.40
C ALA A 112 -4.13 -0.68 -5.49
N PHE A 113 -3.41 -1.81 -5.36
CA PHE A 113 -2.36 -2.23 -6.31
C PHE A 113 -2.86 -3.15 -7.43
N GLY A 114 -4.11 -3.57 -7.37
CA GLY A 114 -4.77 -4.34 -8.41
C GLY A 114 -5.75 -3.45 -9.19
N PRO A 115 -7.06 -3.68 -9.06
CA PRO A 115 -8.08 -3.05 -9.92
C PRO A 115 -8.05 -1.52 -9.94
N ILE A 116 -7.81 -0.85 -8.81
CA ILE A 116 -7.78 0.62 -8.76
C ILE A 116 -6.61 1.17 -9.56
N LEU A 117 -5.42 0.56 -9.42
CA LEU A 117 -4.23 0.98 -10.15
C LEU A 117 -4.40 0.79 -11.67
N THR A 118 -4.87 -0.39 -12.10
CA THR A 118 -5.02 -0.69 -13.53
C THR A 118 -6.11 0.11 -14.20
N LEU A 119 -7.24 0.34 -13.52
CA LEU A 119 -8.30 1.23 -14.00
C LEU A 119 -7.82 2.69 -14.05
N GLY A 120 -7.12 3.14 -13.01
CA GLY A 120 -6.57 4.50 -12.97
C GLY A 120 -5.58 4.74 -14.12
N ALA A 121 -4.72 3.75 -14.40
CA ALA A 121 -3.82 3.79 -15.56
C ALA A 121 -4.59 3.81 -16.88
N LEU A 122 -5.59 2.94 -17.05
CA LEU A 122 -6.42 2.90 -18.25
C LEU A 122 -7.02 4.29 -18.54
N PHE A 123 -7.69 4.91 -17.57
CA PHE A 123 -8.28 6.23 -17.75
C PHE A 123 -7.25 7.34 -17.97
N ALA A 124 -6.06 7.22 -17.37
CA ALA A 124 -5.03 8.26 -17.49
C ALA A 124 -4.31 8.26 -18.85
N ILE A 125 -4.19 7.10 -19.52
CA ILE A 125 -3.37 6.95 -20.72
C ILE A 125 -4.15 6.64 -22.01
N SER A 126 -5.46 6.35 -21.90
CA SER A 126 -6.29 6.03 -23.08
C SER A 126 -6.42 7.22 -24.01
N SER A 127 -6.24 6.96 -25.31
CA SER A 127 -6.41 7.96 -26.38
C SER A 127 -7.88 8.26 -26.70
N ASN A 128 -8.78 7.35 -26.33
CA ASN A 128 -10.22 7.48 -26.53
C ASN A 128 -10.92 7.56 -25.18
N THR A 129 -12.12 8.14 -25.15
CA THR A 129 -12.97 8.12 -23.95
C THR A 129 -13.34 6.67 -23.63
N VAL A 130 -13.02 6.23 -22.40
CA VAL A 130 -13.33 4.89 -21.92
C VAL A 130 -14.71 4.92 -21.26
N GLU A 131 -15.65 4.18 -21.81
CA GLU A 131 -16.97 4.04 -21.22
C GLU A 131 -16.92 3.12 -19.99
N LEU A 132 -17.66 3.50 -18.94
CA LEU A 132 -17.81 2.68 -17.74
C LEU A 132 -18.52 1.37 -18.14
N PHE A 133 -18.03 0.28 -17.56
CA PHE A 133 -18.54 -1.09 -17.83
C PHE A 133 -18.36 -1.58 -19.26
N SER A 134 -17.51 -0.93 -20.05
CA SER A 134 -17.08 -1.42 -21.35
C SER A 134 -16.17 -2.64 -21.25
N THR A 135 -15.86 -3.26 -22.36
CA THR A 135 -14.91 -4.39 -22.42
C THR A 135 -13.53 -3.97 -21.92
N GLU A 136 -13.05 -2.78 -22.30
CA GLU A 136 -11.77 -2.22 -21.87
C GLU A 136 -11.73 -2.02 -20.35
N PHE A 137 -12.83 -1.50 -19.78
CA PHE A 137 -12.98 -1.34 -18.34
C PHE A 137 -12.85 -2.67 -17.60
N TYR A 138 -13.56 -3.71 -18.02
CA TYR A 138 -13.46 -5.02 -17.40
C TYR A 138 -12.09 -5.69 -17.62
N ASN A 139 -11.50 -5.53 -18.80
CA ASN A 139 -10.15 -6.04 -19.06
C ASN A 139 -9.10 -5.42 -18.13
N ALA A 140 -9.21 -4.13 -17.83
CA ALA A 140 -8.33 -3.49 -16.86
C ALA A 140 -8.52 -4.06 -15.45
N ILE A 141 -9.77 -4.33 -15.03
CA ILE A 141 -10.03 -5.01 -13.74
C ILE A 141 -9.41 -6.41 -13.74
N TYR A 142 -9.65 -7.21 -14.75
CA TYR A 142 -9.10 -8.58 -14.84
C TYR A 142 -7.57 -8.59 -14.83
N LEU A 143 -6.96 -7.64 -15.54
CA LEU A 143 -5.51 -7.45 -15.50
C LEU A 143 -5.02 -7.07 -14.07
N GLY A 144 -5.80 -6.28 -13.36
CA GLY A 144 -5.47 -5.84 -11.99
C GLY A 144 -5.52 -6.97 -10.95
N ILE A 145 -6.37 -7.98 -11.13
CA ILE A 145 -6.56 -9.06 -10.16
C ILE A 145 -5.24 -9.78 -9.82
N PRO A 146 -4.47 -10.31 -10.78
CA PRO A 146 -3.20 -10.98 -10.47
C PRO A 146 -2.17 -10.03 -9.82
N PHE A 147 -2.10 -8.76 -10.24
CA PHE A 147 -1.22 -7.78 -9.60
C PHE A 147 -1.63 -7.53 -8.15
N GLY A 148 -2.93 -7.43 -7.89
CA GLY A 148 -3.46 -7.29 -6.54
C GLY A 148 -3.09 -8.49 -5.65
N PHE A 149 -3.27 -9.72 -6.14
CA PHE A 149 -2.89 -10.93 -5.39
C PHE A 149 -1.39 -11.00 -5.13
N LEU A 150 -0.56 -10.78 -6.13
CA LEU A 150 0.90 -10.82 -5.98
C LEU A 150 1.40 -9.77 -4.98
N THR A 151 0.88 -8.54 -5.06
CA THR A 151 1.27 -7.48 -4.11
C THR A 151 0.80 -7.79 -2.70
N THR A 152 -0.42 -8.31 -2.55
CA THR A 152 -0.94 -8.77 -1.26
C THR A 152 -0.10 -9.92 -0.71
N ASN A 153 0.37 -10.82 -1.56
CA ASN A 153 1.22 -11.94 -1.14
C ASN A 153 2.60 -11.48 -0.64
N ILE A 154 3.19 -10.45 -1.26
CA ILE A 154 4.41 -9.80 -0.76
C ILE A 154 4.17 -9.22 0.65
N LEU A 155 3.07 -8.49 0.84
CA LEU A 155 2.69 -7.99 2.16
C LEU A 155 2.53 -9.15 3.15
N TYR A 156 1.80 -10.17 2.75
CA TYR A 156 1.46 -11.31 3.58
C TYR A 156 2.69 -12.03 4.11
N ILE A 157 3.67 -12.33 3.25
CA ILE A 157 4.91 -13.00 3.67
C ILE A 157 5.74 -12.11 4.60
N ASN A 158 5.77 -10.78 4.36
CA ASN A 158 6.51 -9.84 5.20
C ASN A 158 5.92 -9.69 6.61
N GLN A 159 4.65 -10.03 6.82
CA GLN A 159 4.01 -10.02 8.14
C GLN A 159 4.37 -11.22 9.02
N TYR A 160 4.96 -12.29 8.45
CA TYR A 160 5.31 -13.48 9.23
C TYR A 160 6.38 -13.24 10.32
N PRO A 161 7.52 -12.57 10.03
CA PRO A 161 8.50 -12.23 11.05
C PRO A 161 7.89 -11.36 12.15
N ASP A 162 7.08 -10.38 11.77
CA ASP A 162 6.57 -9.33 12.64
C ASP A 162 5.37 -9.74 13.52
N THR A 163 4.89 -10.99 13.39
CA THR A 163 3.65 -11.47 14.03
C THR A 163 3.63 -11.22 15.56
N VAL A 164 4.74 -11.40 16.25
CA VAL A 164 4.80 -11.23 17.73
C VAL A 164 4.75 -9.76 18.09
N SER A 165 5.60 -8.92 17.47
CA SER A 165 5.63 -7.48 17.76
C SER A 165 4.36 -6.77 17.32
N ASP A 166 3.78 -7.17 16.19
CA ASP A 166 2.54 -6.63 15.69
C ASP A 166 1.35 -6.95 16.61
N ALA A 167 1.30 -8.15 17.17
CA ALA A 167 0.29 -8.53 18.16
C ALA A 167 0.35 -7.65 19.41
N THR A 168 1.55 -7.35 19.93
CA THR A 168 1.73 -6.51 21.13
C THR A 168 1.33 -5.06 20.89
N THR A 169 1.44 -4.56 19.65
CA THR A 169 1.07 -3.18 19.26
C THR A 169 -0.35 -3.04 18.72
N GLY A 170 -1.14 -4.12 18.77
CA GLY A 170 -2.54 -4.14 18.34
C GLY A 170 -2.74 -4.13 16.83
N LYS A 171 -1.72 -4.52 16.05
CA LYS A 171 -1.85 -4.79 14.61
C LYS A 171 -2.40 -6.20 14.42
N ASN A 172 -3.71 -6.31 14.32
CA ASN A 172 -4.40 -7.60 14.18
C ASN A 172 -4.62 -7.97 12.69
N HIS A 173 -3.56 -8.00 11.88
CA HIS A 173 -3.62 -8.52 10.52
C HIS A 173 -3.92 -10.03 10.46
N LEU A 174 -4.12 -10.59 9.26
CA LEU A 174 -4.57 -11.98 9.11
C LEU A 174 -3.64 -12.99 9.79
N ILE A 175 -2.32 -12.81 9.72
CA ILE A 175 -1.39 -13.78 10.29
C ILE A 175 -1.44 -13.79 11.82
N VAL A 176 -1.59 -12.60 12.45
CA VAL A 176 -1.81 -12.50 13.91
C VAL A 176 -3.12 -13.18 14.29
N THR A 177 -4.17 -12.97 13.50
CA THR A 177 -5.52 -13.48 13.79
C THR A 177 -5.64 -15.00 13.60
N LEU A 178 -5.05 -15.55 12.51
CA LEU A 178 -5.13 -16.98 12.16
C LEU A 178 -4.05 -17.82 12.84
N GLY A 179 -2.97 -17.16 13.29
CA GLY A 179 -1.73 -17.80 13.72
C GLY A 179 -0.90 -18.34 12.55
N LYS A 180 0.41 -18.36 12.70
CA LYS A 180 1.37 -18.74 11.62
C LYS A 180 1.03 -20.07 10.95
N LYS A 181 0.57 -21.07 11.73
CA LYS A 181 0.26 -22.42 11.21
C LYS A 181 -0.88 -22.42 10.20
N ASN A 182 -1.95 -21.67 10.47
CA ASN A 182 -3.11 -21.60 9.57
C ASN A 182 -2.89 -20.57 8.47
N ALA A 183 -2.22 -19.48 8.76
CA ALA A 183 -1.93 -18.41 7.81
C ALA A 183 -1.15 -18.87 6.58
N ARG A 184 -0.33 -19.95 6.69
CA ARG A 184 0.38 -20.52 5.52
C ARG A 184 -0.52 -20.88 4.34
N TRP A 185 -1.76 -21.27 4.61
CA TRP A 185 -2.73 -21.57 3.56
C TRP A 185 -3.23 -20.31 2.83
N GLY A 186 -3.28 -19.18 3.55
CA GLY A 186 -3.56 -17.89 2.93
C GLY A 186 -2.50 -17.48 1.90
N TYR A 187 -1.22 -17.74 2.20
CA TYR A 187 -0.13 -17.52 1.25
C TYR A 187 -0.32 -18.31 -0.06
N LEU A 188 -0.69 -19.59 0.06
CA LEU A 188 -0.95 -20.44 -1.12
C LEU A 188 -2.18 -20.01 -1.93
N LEU A 189 -3.20 -19.45 -1.26
CA LEU A 189 -4.40 -18.96 -1.94
C LEU A 189 -4.15 -17.64 -2.70
N LEU A 190 -3.12 -16.90 -2.34
CA LEU A 190 -2.75 -15.65 -2.99
C LEU A 190 -1.76 -15.84 -4.16
N LEU A 191 -1.26 -17.05 -4.37
CA LEU A 191 -0.43 -17.43 -5.52
C LEU A 191 -1.29 -17.83 -6.71
#